data_08f06554241804cb63c5d5008f1c44d4
#
_entry.id   08f06554241804cb63c5d5008f1c44d4
#
_cell.length_a   1.000
_cell.length_b   1.000
_cell.length_c   1.000
_cell.angle_alpha   90.00
_cell.angle_beta   90.00
_cell.angle_gamma   90.00
#
_symmetry.space_group_name_H-M   'P 1'
#
loop_
_entity.id
_entity.type
_entity.pdbx_description
1 polymer ?
#
loop_
_entity_poly.entity_id
_entity_poly.type
_entity_poly.pdbx_seq_one_letter_code
_entity_poly.pdbx_strand_id
1 'polypeptide(L)'
;MTAGSSSFVVVGESLVDIVVPADGSARENAVGGSCLNVAVGLARLDVPTTLVTRIGDDELGAMVLDHVRDSDVSLSEGSVVPGGITSTATAYLDEHHAATYEFDLDWKLPSQDLDPDTPGVHVGSLGAVLQPGRGSVLDLVRGAVDAGTFVSYDPNIRPFFLDDPDAAWRDVVELGQGARLLKLSDEDLTLLRPGADAEAMCRELLAGEETELVVLTRGPQGAVGFTDGATVEVAAPPTDVVDTVGAGDSFMAGMLALLYEWGVVSGGQGALSALDDDRVRLLVKGAVTAAAITCSRRGANPPTRRELPPTWPAG
;
A
#
# COMPACT_ATOMS: atom_id res chain seq x y z
N MET A 1 13.05 -30.22 8.11
CA MET A 1 12.51 -29.27 7.15
C MET A 1 11.28 -28.67 7.84
N THR A 2 11.44 -27.49 8.41
CA THR A 2 10.31 -26.70 8.89
C THR A 2 9.57 -26.25 7.65
N ALA A 3 8.27 -26.56 7.52
CA ALA A 3 7.41 -25.97 6.51
C ALA A 3 7.59 -24.45 6.65
N GLY A 4 8.18 -23.78 5.66
CA GLY A 4 8.27 -22.34 5.61
C GLY A 4 6.83 -21.85 5.60
N SER A 5 6.45 -21.00 6.55
CA SER A 5 5.15 -20.35 6.50
C SER A 5 5.17 -19.50 5.23
N SER A 6 4.21 -19.72 4.33
CA SER A 6 4.06 -18.92 3.13
C SER A 6 3.88 -17.46 3.52
N SER A 7 4.61 -16.56 2.86
CA SER A 7 4.61 -15.13 3.16
C SER A 7 3.47 -14.40 2.43
N PHE A 8 2.98 -13.34 3.02
CA PHE A 8 2.13 -12.36 2.32
C PHE A 8 2.97 -11.64 1.25
N VAL A 9 2.48 -11.56 0.03
CA VAL A 9 3.22 -10.97 -1.09
C VAL A 9 2.78 -9.53 -1.31
N VAL A 10 3.72 -8.59 -1.36
CA VAL A 10 3.48 -7.19 -1.72
C VAL A 10 4.20 -6.91 -3.02
N VAL A 11 3.48 -6.36 -4.01
CA VAL A 11 4.02 -6.12 -5.36
C VAL A 11 3.91 -4.66 -5.71
N GLY A 12 5.03 -4.02 -5.96
CA GLY A 12 5.05 -2.62 -6.37
C GLY A 12 6.41 -1.95 -6.28
N GLU A 13 6.41 -0.66 -6.48
CA GLU A 13 7.62 0.15 -6.58
C GLU A 13 8.38 0.24 -5.25
N SER A 14 9.71 0.26 -5.39
CA SER A 14 10.66 0.76 -4.40
C SER A 14 11.48 1.87 -5.05
N LEU A 15 11.67 2.97 -4.36
CA LEU A 15 12.43 4.10 -4.87
C LEU A 15 13.17 4.82 -3.73
N VAL A 16 14.01 5.79 -4.09
CA VAL A 16 14.61 6.70 -3.14
C VAL A 16 14.11 8.12 -3.42
N ASP A 17 13.48 8.71 -2.41
CA ASP A 17 13.14 10.13 -2.40
C ASP A 17 14.39 10.95 -2.11
N ILE A 18 14.72 11.89 -3.00
CA ILE A 18 15.89 12.75 -2.92
C ILE A 18 15.43 14.20 -2.80
N VAL A 19 15.80 14.87 -1.72
CA VAL A 19 15.56 16.31 -1.56
C VAL A 19 16.86 17.06 -1.83
N VAL A 20 16.81 17.99 -2.79
CA VAL A 20 17.91 18.87 -3.18
C VAL A 20 17.59 20.29 -2.73
N PRO A 21 18.23 20.78 -1.65
CA PRO A 21 17.99 22.14 -1.16
C PRO A 21 18.54 23.22 -2.11
N ALA A 22 17.88 24.40 -2.18
CA ALA A 22 18.29 25.54 -3.01
C ALA A 22 19.62 26.16 -2.58
N ASP A 23 19.96 26.05 -1.29
CA ASP A 23 21.18 26.65 -0.72
C ASP A 23 22.46 25.85 -0.99
N GLY A 24 22.38 24.73 -1.71
CA GLY A 24 23.48 23.84 -2.02
C GLY A 24 23.97 23.00 -0.84
N SER A 25 23.21 22.92 0.24
CA SER A 25 23.47 21.99 1.34
C SER A 25 23.36 20.52 0.89
N ALA A 26 23.71 19.59 1.75
CA ALA A 26 23.71 18.16 1.42
C ALA A 26 22.32 17.68 1.05
N ARG A 27 22.25 16.83 0.03
CA ARG A 27 21.03 16.12 -0.35
C ARG A 27 20.56 15.22 0.79
N GLU A 28 19.25 15.17 1.02
CA GLU A 28 18.64 14.20 1.92
C GLU A 28 18.02 13.08 1.08
N ASN A 29 18.39 11.84 1.39
CA ASN A 29 17.86 10.66 0.74
C ASN A 29 17.00 9.89 1.75
N ALA A 30 15.81 9.46 1.33
CA ALA A 30 14.92 8.62 2.11
C ALA A 30 14.42 7.46 1.24
N VAL A 31 14.43 6.25 1.80
CA VAL A 31 13.82 5.10 1.13
C VAL A 31 12.31 5.27 1.13
N GLY A 32 11.68 5.07 -0.03
CA GLY A 32 10.26 5.25 -0.27
C GLY A 32 9.69 4.22 -1.25
N GLY A 33 8.44 4.44 -1.60
CA GLY A 33 7.61 3.54 -2.40
C GLY A 33 6.44 3.03 -1.56
N SER A 34 5.21 3.22 -2.04
CA SER A 34 4.02 2.86 -1.26
C SER A 34 3.99 1.37 -0.93
N CYS A 35 4.20 0.51 -1.92
CA CYS A 35 4.21 -0.93 -1.71
C CYS A 35 5.37 -1.37 -0.80
N LEU A 36 6.56 -0.77 -0.92
CA LEU A 36 7.64 -1.03 0.02
C LEU A 36 7.24 -0.66 1.46
N ASN A 37 6.62 0.51 1.66
CA ASN A 37 6.15 0.95 2.98
C ASN A 37 5.09 -0.01 3.56
N VAL A 38 4.16 -0.53 2.73
CA VAL A 38 3.19 -1.54 3.16
C VAL A 38 3.90 -2.83 3.58
N ALA A 39 4.90 -3.30 2.80
CA ALA A 39 5.66 -4.49 3.14
C ALA A 39 6.41 -4.35 4.47
N VAL A 40 7.07 -3.21 4.68
CA VAL A 40 7.74 -2.87 5.94
C VAL A 40 6.74 -2.82 7.10
N GLY A 41 5.58 -2.20 6.88
CA GLY A 41 4.51 -2.13 7.88
C GLY A 41 4.01 -3.51 8.28
N LEU A 42 3.76 -4.39 7.32
CA LEU A 42 3.33 -5.78 7.57
C LEU A 42 4.37 -6.58 8.37
N ALA A 43 5.64 -6.54 7.94
CA ALA A 43 6.71 -7.26 8.63
C ALA A 43 6.89 -6.76 10.07
N ARG A 44 6.84 -5.45 10.31
CA ARG A 44 6.87 -4.84 11.66
C ARG A 44 5.66 -5.22 12.54
N LEU A 45 4.58 -5.67 11.91
CA LEU A 45 3.38 -6.18 12.59
C LEU A 45 3.36 -7.72 12.65
N ASP A 46 4.53 -8.36 12.55
CA ASP A 46 4.73 -9.81 12.66
C ASP A 46 4.07 -10.65 11.55
N VAL A 47 3.78 -10.06 10.38
CA VAL A 47 3.31 -10.78 9.20
C VAL A 47 4.52 -11.18 8.34
N PRO A 48 4.80 -12.48 8.10
CA PRO A 48 5.82 -12.89 7.16
C PRO A 48 5.54 -12.29 5.77
N THR A 49 6.46 -11.47 5.25
CA THR A 49 6.21 -10.65 4.05
C THR A 49 7.33 -10.81 3.03
N THR A 50 6.94 -10.97 1.78
CA THR A 50 7.83 -10.94 0.62
C THR A 50 7.46 -9.75 -0.27
N LEU A 51 8.44 -8.90 -0.56
CA LEU A 51 8.31 -7.78 -1.50
C LEU A 51 8.79 -8.21 -2.89
N VAL A 52 7.93 -8.07 -3.87
CA VAL A 52 8.23 -8.20 -5.30
C VAL A 52 8.37 -6.79 -5.87
N THR A 53 9.58 -6.41 -6.20
CA THR A 53 9.90 -5.04 -6.62
C THR A 53 11.02 -5.01 -7.65
N ARG A 54 11.52 -3.80 -7.98
CA ARG A 54 12.66 -3.62 -8.87
C ARG A 54 13.62 -2.61 -8.26
N ILE A 55 14.85 -3.06 -8.00
CA ILE A 55 15.93 -2.32 -7.36
C ILE A 55 17.20 -2.53 -8.19
N GLY A 56 17.98 -1.48 -8.45
CA GLY A 56 19.32 -1.59 -9.01
C GLY A 56 20.34 -2.15 -8.02
N ASP A 57 21.50 -2.56 -8.51
CA ASP A 57 22.67 -2.92 -7.68
C ASP A 57 23.62 -1.73 -7.46
N ASP A 58 23.06 -0.51 -7.42
CA ASP A 58 23.75 0.75 -7.18
C ASP A 58 23.74 1.17 -5.69
N GLU A 59 24.32 2.33 -5.39
CA GLU A 59 24.37 2.89 -4.02
C GLU A 59 22.98 3.12 -3.41
N LEU A 60 22.02 3.59 -4.21
CA LEU A 60 20.65 3.82 -3.77
C LEU A 60 19.94 2.49 -3.51
N GLY A 61 20.20 1.51 -4.37
CA GLY A 61 19.73 0.14 -4.17
C GLY A 61 20.24 -0.49 -2.89
N ALA A 62 21.49 -0.24 -2.53
CA ALA A 62 22.02 -0.70 -1.25
C ALA A 62 21.26 -0.12 -0.05
N MET A 63 20.85 1.19 -0.11
CA MET A 63 20.02 1.80 0.93
C MET A 63 18.65 1.12 1.05
N VAL A 64 18.00 0.82 -0.10
CA VAL A 64 16.71 0.10 -0.10
C VAL A 64 16.87 -1.31 0.48
N LEU A 65 17.92 -2.03 0.11
CA LEU A 65 18.21 -3.38 0.60
C LEU A 65 18.45 -3.42 2.11
N ASP A 66 19.19 -2.44 2.64
CA ASP A 66 19.42 -2.34 4.08
C ASP A 66 18.11 -2.05 4.83
N HIS A 67 17.28 -1.12 4.32
CA HIS A 67 15.98 -0.79 4.89
C HIS A 67 15.02 -1.99 4.93
N VAL A 68 14.95 -2.76 3.85
CA VAL A 68 14.15 -3.98 3.72
C VAL A 68 14.64 -5.05 4.72
N ARG A 69 15.96 -5.25 4.80
CA ARG A 69 16.58 -6.22 5.72
C ARG A 69 16.34 -5.86 7.18
N ASP A 70 16.53 -4.58 7.54
CA ASP A 70 16.36 -4.08 8.90
C ASP A 70 14.89 -4.17 9.37
N SER A 71 13.97 -4.36 8.44
CA SER A 71 12.53 -4.52 8.70
C SER A 71 12.05 -5.98 8.56
N ASP A 72 12.95 -6.96 8.43
CA ASP A 72 12.63 -8.39 8.27
C ASP A 72 11.73 -8.70 7.05
N VAL A 73 11.77 -7.87 6.00
CA VAL A 73 11.07 -8.12 4.74
C VAL A 73 11.95 -8.99 3.84
N SER A 74 11.39 -10.06 3.28
CA SER A 74 12.04 -10.87 2.25
C SER A 74 11.89 -10.22 0.88
N LEU A 75 12.87 -10.37 -0.01
CA LEU A 75 12.75 -9.98 -1.41
C LEU A 75 12.52 -11.21 -2.28
N SER A 76 11.65 -11.08 -3.30
CA SER A 76 11.51 -12.12 -4.31
C SER A 76 12.77 -12.20 -5.19
N GLU A 77 13.01 -13.38 -5.74
CA GLU A 77 14.08 -13.57 -6.71
C GLU A 77 13.90 -12.63 -7.92
N GLY A 78 14.99 -12.01 -8.38
CA GLY A 78 14.97 -11.05 -9.48
C GLY A 78 14.54 -9.63 -9.13
N SER A 79 14.18 -9.33 -7.88
CA SER A 79 13.93 -7.95 -7.44
C SER A 79 15.17 -7.05 -7.52
N VAL A 80 16.36 -7.61 -7.33
CA VAL A 80 17.63 -6.89 -7.52
C VAL A 80 18.15 -7.18 -8.91
N VAL A 81 18.37 -6.12 -9.70
CA VAL A 81 18.75 -6.22 -11.12
C VAL A 81 20.22 -5.85 -11.29
N PRO A 82 21.09 -6.81 -11.67
CA PRO A 82 22.49 -6.54 -11.91
C PRO A 82 22.68 -5.51 -13.03
N GLY A 83 23.48 -4.44 -12.77
CA GLY A 83 23.68 -3.32 -13.68
C GLY A 83 22.45 -2.42 -13.87
N GLY A 84 21.38 -2.66 -13.10
CA GLY A 84 20.19 -1.81 -13.07
C GLY A 84 20.40 -0.52 -12.28
N ILE A 85 19.48 0.43 -12.44
CA ILE A 85 19.41 1.65 -11.65
C ILE A 85 18.22 1.56 -10.69
N THR A 86 18.38 2.15 -9.51
CA THR A 86 17.30 2.27 -8.54
C THR A 86 16.43 3.48 -8.88
N SER A 87 15.12 3.29 -8.91
CA SER A 87 14.17 4.36 -9.17
C SER A 87 14.30 5.50 -8.15
N THR A 88 14.12 6.74 -8.61
CA THR A 88 14.19 7.93 -7.76
C THR A 88 13.04 8.89 -8.00
N ALA A 89 12.65 9.61 -6.94
CA ALA A 89 11.82 10.80 -7.00
C ALA A 89 12.63 11.98 -6.41
N THR A 90 13.08 12.90 -7.24
CA THR A 90 13.92 14.01 -6.81
C THR A 90 13.12 15.29 -6.71
N ALA A 91 13.08 15.89 -5.52
CA ALA A 91 12.47 17.17 -5.23
C ALA A 91 13.57 18.26 -5.19
N TYR A 92 13.58 19.16 -6.15
CA TYR A 92 14.44 20.34 -6.17
C TYR A 92 13.69 21.49 -5.50
N LEU A 93 14.18 21.95 -4.36
CA LEU A 93 13.59 23.07 -3.63
C LEU A 93 14.15 24.39 -4.17
N ASP A 94 13.30 25.39 -4.36
CA ASP A 94 13.70 26.76 -4.62
C ASP A 94 13.94 27.56 -3.31
N GLU A 95 14.30 28.84 -3.43
CA GLU A 95 14.53 29.75 -2.30
C GLU A 95 13.29 29.96 -1.41
N HIS A 96 12.11 29.59 -1.90
CA HIS A 96 10.82 29.66 -1.18
C HIS A 96 10.35 28.30 -0.68
N HIS A 97 11.21 27.26 -0.77
CA HIS A 97 10.90 25.87 -0.44
C HIS A 97 9.79 25.24 -1.32
N ALA A 98 9.50 25.82 -2.49
CA ALA A 98 8.63 25.18 -3.46
C ALA A 98 9.43 24.09 -4.20
N ALA A 99 8.82 22.91 -4.37
CA ALA A 99 9.46 21.75 -4.96
C ALA A 99 9.13 21.61 -6.45
N THR A 100 10.15 21.36 -7.27
CA THR A 100 9.99 20.81 -8.63
C THR A 100 10.45 19.37 -8.60
N TYR A 101 9.63 18.46 -9.14
CA TYR A 101 9.89 17.02 -9.09
C TYR A 101 10.46 16.52 -10.42
N GLU A 102 11.45 15.64 -10.31
CA GLU A 102 11.96 14.82 -11.40
C GLU A 102 11.89 13.35 -10.98
N PHE A 103 11.42 12.48 -11.89
CA PHE A 103 11.28 11.05 -11.62
C PHE A 103 12.14 10.27 -12.61
N ASP A 104 12.99 9.41 -12.10
CA ASP A 104 13.71 8.39 -12.88
C ASP A 104 13.21 7.03 -12.41
N LEU A 105 12.34 6.42 -13.21
CA LEU A 105 11.61 5.22 -12.82
C LEU A 105 11.89 4.08 -13.79
N ASP A 106 12.44 3.00 -13.28
CA ASP A 106 12.56 1.72 -13.99
C ASP A 106 11.60 0.70 -13.36
N TRP A 107 10.45 0.50 -14.00
CA TRP A 107 9.42 -0.43 -13.56
C TRP A 107 9.17 -1.49 -14.63
N LYS A 108 10.02 -2.52 -14.61
CA LYS A 108 9.91 -3.74 -15.41
C LYS A 108 9.78 -4.93 -14.48
N LEU A 109 8.58 -5.33 -14.15
CA LEU A 109 8.36 -6.51 -13.35
C LEU A 109 8.37 -7.74 -14.26
N PRO A 110 9.26 -8.72 -14.03
CA PRO A 110 9.16 -10.01 -14.70
C PRO A 110 7.89 -10.73 -14.25
N SER A 111 7.40 -11.64 -15.09
CA SER A 111 6.31 -12.54 -14.69
C SER A 111 6.68 -13.26 -13.40
N GLN A 112 5.78 -13.26 -12.44
CA GLN A 112 5.97 -13.90 -11.14
C GLN A 112 4.89 -14.98 -10.96
N ASP A 113 5.34 -16.18 -10.64
CA ASP A 113 4.43 -17.23 -10.19
C ASP A 113 4.27 -17.13 -8.66
N LEU A 114 3.05 -17.12 -8.19
CA LEU A 114 2.77 -17.15 -6.75
C LEU A 114 2.92 -18.59 -6.23
N ASP A 115 3.48 -18.71 -5.03
CA ASP A 115 3.42 -19.97 -4.30
C ASP A 115 1.95 -20.34 -4.08
N PRO A 116 1.50 -21.56 -4.34
CA PRO A 116 0.12 -22.00 -4.10
C PRO A 116 -0.37 -21.76 -2.66
N ASP A 117 0.56 -21.72 -1.70
CA ASP A 117 0.26 -21.48 -0.30
C ASP A 117 0.33 -19.98 0.06
N THR A 118 0.50 -19.05 -0.90
CA THR A 118 0.50 -17.60 -0.64
C THR A 118 -0.82 -17.16 -0.04
N PRO A 119 -0.82 -16.61 1.20
CA PRO A 119 -2.07 -16.27 1.89
C PRO A 119 -2.76 -15.06 1.26
N GLY A 120 -1.99 -14.13 0.71
CA GLY A 120 -2.55 -12.93 0.09
C GLY A 120 -1.52 -12.10 -0.67
N VAL A 121 -2.05 -11.25 -1.54
CA VAL A 121 -1.28 -10.32 -2.38
C VAL A 121 -1.79 -8.90 -2.15
N HIS A 122 -0.86 -7.96 -2.03
CA HIS A 122 -1.16 -6.53 -2.08
C HIS A 122 -0.50 -5.89 -3.29
N VAL A 123 -1.26 -5.07 -4.01
CA VAL A 123 -0.78 -4.27 -5.14
C VAL A 123 -1.23 -2.82 -4.99
N GLY A 124 -0.52 -1.88 -5.61
CA GLY A 124 -0.94 -0.48 -5.54
C GLY A 124 0.01 0.53 -6.17
N SER A 125 -0.37 1.80 -6.03
CA SER A 125 0.41 2.98 -6.38
C SER A 125 1.02 2.90 -7.79
N LEU A 126 2.23 3.43 -7.96
CA LEU A 126 2.94 3.44 -9.24
C LEU A 126 3.14 2.05 -9.83
N GLY A 127 3.34 1.04 -8.97
CA GLY A 127 3.49 -0.35 -9.39
C GLY A 127 2.29 -0.89 -10.19
N ALA A 128 1.10 -0.41 -9.87
CA ALA A 128 -0.15 -0.84 -10.51
C ALA A 128 -0.48 -0.09 -11.82
N VAL A 129 0.17 1.07 -12.09
CA VAL A 129 -0.17 1.93 -13.24
C VAL A 129 0.97 2.10 -14.24
N LEU A 130 2.24 2.03 -13.81
CA LEU A 130 3.38 2.30 -14.68
C LEU A 130 3.63 1.18 -15.69
N GLN A 131 3.78 1.56 -16.95
CA GLN A 131 4.23 0.65 -18.00
C GLN A 131 5.78 0.51 -17.99
N PRO A 132 6.32 -0.65 -18.40
CA PRO A 132 5.61 -1.87 -18.83
C PRO A 132 5.19 -2.83 -17.69
N GLY A 133 5.53 -2.55 -16.44
CA GLY A 133 5.29 -3.44 -15.30
C GLY A 133 3.81 -3.69 -14.99
N ARG A 134 2.92 -2.74 -15.30
CA ARG A 134 1.47 -2.88 -15.09
C ARG A 134 0.91 -4.18 -15.67
N GLY A 135 1.36 -4.58 -16.86
CA GLY A 135 0.91 -5.83 -17.48
C GLY A 135 1.19 -7.04 -16.60
N SER A 136 2.41 -7.14 -16.07
CA SER A 136 2.80 -8.24 -15.16
C SER A 136 2.03 -8.20 -13.84
N VAL A 137 1.70 -7.01 -13.31
CA VAL A 137 0.87 -6.87 -12.10
C VAL A 137 -0.56 -7.37 -12.36
N LEU A 138 -1.17 -7.00 -13.48
CA LEU A 138 -2.51 -7.49 -13.86
C LEU A 138 -2.53 -9.01 -14.03
N ASP A 139 -1.53 -9.59 -14.69
CA ASP A 139 -1.44 -11.05 -14.87
C ASP A 139 -1.27 -11.77 -13.53
N LEU A 140 -0.49 -11.20 -12.61
CA LEU A 140 -0.32 -11.73 -11.27
C LEU A 140 -1.63 -11.67 -10.47
N VAL A 141 -2.36 -10.54 -10.53
CA VAL A 141 -3.67 -10.40 -9.87
C VAL A 141 -4.68 -11.40 -10.41
N ARG A 142 -4.74 -11.57 -11.74
CA ARG A 142 -5.63 -12.59 -12.36
C ARG A 142 -5.27 -14.00 -11.88
N GLY A 143 -3.98 -14.35 -11.88
CA GLY A 143 -3.53 -15.64 -11.36
C GLY A 143 -3.86 -15.84 -9.88
N ALA A 144 -3.77 -14.80 -9.05
CA ALA A 144 -4.15 -14.83 -7.65
C ALA A 144 -5.66 -15.07 -7.48
N VAL A 145 -6.50 -14.37 -8.25
CA VAL A 145 -7.96 -14.55 -8.26
C VAL A 145 -8.33 -15.98 -8.69
N ASP A 146 -7.75 -16.47 -9.78
CA ASP A 146 -7.98 -17.83 -10.27
C ASP A 146 -7.58 -18.92 -9.26
N ALA A 147 -6.58 -18.64 -8.43
CA ALA A 147 -6.14 -19.51 -7.32
C ALA A 147 -6.96 -19.34 -6.03
N GLY A 148 -7.88 -18.37 -5.95
CA GLY A 148 -8.63 -18.03 -4.73
C GLY A 148 -7.79 -17.33 -3.66
N THR A 149 -6.60 -16.82 -4.01
CA THR A 149 -5.72 -16.05 -3.14
C THR A 149 -6.34 -14.69 -2.81
N PHE A 150 -6.21 -14.24 -1.58
CA PHE A 150 -6.69 -12.91 -1.18
C PHE A 150 -5.93 -11.81 -1.91
N VAL A 151 -6.63 -10.87 -2.54
CA VAL A 151 -6.03 -9.70 -3.17
C VAL A 151 -6.51 -8.42 -2.48
N SER A 152 -5.58 -7.50 -2.23
CA SER A 152 -5.88 -6.13 -1.77
C SER A 152 -5.26 -5.11 -2.71
N TYR A 153 -5.96 -3.98 -2.88
CA TYR A 153 -5.53 -2.92 -3.78
C TYR A 153 -5.67 -1.54 -3.13
N ASP A 154 -4.62 -0.71 -3.30
CA ASP A 154 -4.61 0.72 -2.97
C ASP A 154 -4.10 1.51 -4.18
N PRO A 155 -4.96 2.21 -4.93
CA PRO A 155 -4.52 2.96 -6.10
C PRO A 155 -3.52 4.07 -5.77
N ASN A 156 -3.64 4.70 -4.60
CA ASN A 156 -2.70 5.70 -4.08
C ASN A 156 -2.22 6.65 -5.20
N ILE A 157 -3.17 7.37 -5.80
CA ILE A 157 -2.99 8.16 -7.02
C ILE A 157 -1.93 9.25 -6.84
N ARG A 158 -1.02 9.32 -7.79
CA ARG A 158 0.01 10.36 -7.84
C ARG A 158 -0.33 11.38 -8.91
N PRO A 159 -0.63 12.66 -8.56
CA PRO A 159 -1.06 13.68 -9.52
C PRO A 159 -0.12 13.85 -10.70
N PHE A 160 1.19 13.67 -10.48
CA PHE A 160 2.22 13.80 -11.52
C PHE A 160 2.05 12.78 -12.67
N PHE A 161 1.46 11.62 -12.39
CA PHE A 161 1.24 10.54 -13.37
C PHE A 161 -0.23 10.43 -13.81
N LEU A 162 -1.03 11.44 -13.50
CA LEU A 162 -2.46 11.48 -13.81
C LEU A 162 -2.72 12.37 -15.03
N ASP A 163 -2.52 11.83 -16.24
CA ASP A 163 -2.78 12.57 -17.49
C ASP A 163 -4.26 12.61 -17.87
N ASP A 164 -4.99 11.49 -17.64
CA ASP A 164 -6.40 11.33 -17.94
C ASP A 164 -7.12 10.69 -16.75
N PRO A 165 -7.85 11.49 -15.92
CA PRO A 165 -8.59 10.98 -14.78
C PRO A 165 -9.64 9.92 -15.11
N ASP A 166 -10.27 10.01 -16.29
CA ASP A 166 -11.27 9.02 -16.73
C ASP A 166 -10.62 7.69 -17.11
N ALA A 167 -9.44 7.72 -17.72
CA ALA A 167 -8.66 6.52 -17.99
C ALA A 167 -8.17 5.90 -16.67
N ALA A 168 -7.63 6.70 -15.77
CA ALA A 168 -7.17 6.24 -14.46
C ALA A 168 -8.31 5.63 -13.64
N TRP A 169 -9.51 6.20 -13.66
CA TRP A 169 -10.68 5.61 -13.01
C TRP A 169 -11.02 4.23 -13.59
N ARG A 170 -11.01 4.08 -14.93
CA ARG A 170 -11.23 2.76 -15.56
C ARG A 170 -10.17 1.74 -15.12
N ASP A 171 -8.92 2.16 -15.01
CA ASP A 171 -7.82 1.31 -14.52
C ASP A 171 -8.03 0.89 -13.07
N VAL A 172 -8.48 1.82 -12.21
CA VAL A 172 -8.83 1.53 -10.80
C VAL A 172 -9.97 0.53 -10.72
N VAL A 173 -11.02 0.69 -11.53
CA VAL A 173 -12.15 -0.25 -11.58
C VAL A 173 -11.70 -1.61 -12.10
N GLU A 174 -10.92 -1.67 -13.20
CA GLU A 174 -10.42 -2.93 -13.78
C GLU A 174 -9.65 -3.76 -12.75
N LEU A 175 -8.68 -3.13 -12.08
CA LEU A 175 -7.84 -3.83 -11.11
C LEU A 175 -8.61 -4.12 -9.81
N GLY A 176 -9.50 -3.18 -9.44
CA GLY A 176 -10.38 -3.31 -8.28
C GLY A 176 -11.32 -4.51 -8.35
N GLN A 177 -11.80 -4.88 -9.55
CA GLN A 177 -12.66 -6.05 -9.73
C GLN A 177 -12.03 -7.36 -9.24
N GLY A 178 -10.69 -7.46 -9.25
CA GLY A 178 -9.94 -8.61 -8.73
C GLY A 178 -9.56 -8.51 -7.25
N ALA A 179 -9.87 -7.40 -6.58
CA ALA A 179 -9.45 -7.17 -5.21
C ALA A 179 -10.60 -7.34 -4.23
N ARG A 180 -10.43 -8.22 -3.22
CA ARG A 180 -11.42 -8.41 -2.14
C ARG A 180 -11.45 -7.23 -1.17
N LEU A 181 -10.31 -6.53 -1.01
CA LEU A 181 -10.17 -5.32 -0.22
C LEU A 181 -9.64 -4.19 -1.08
N LEU A 182 -10.40 -3.11 -1.21
CA LEU A 182 -9.93 -1.85 -1.77
C LEU A 182 -9.81 -0.78 -0.68
N LYS A 183 -8.74 -0.01 -0.73
CA LYS A 183 -8.62 1.21 0.07
C LYS A 183 -8.31 2.37 -0.87
N LEU A 184 -8.97 3.48 -0.67
CA LEU A 184 -8.73 4.76 -1.35
C LEU A 184 -8.69 5.89 -0.33
N SER A 185 -8.14 7.03 -0.71
CA SER A 185 -8.29 8.29 0.03
C SER A 185 -9.34 9.19 -0.63
N ASP A 186 -9.86 10.15 0.13
CA ASP A 186 -10.69 11.24 -0.40
C ASP A 186 -9.93 12.12 -1.41
N GLU A 187 -8.60 12.22 -1.26
CA GLU A 187 -7.73 12.87 -2.23
C GLU A 187 -7.69 12.10 -3.55
N ASP A 188 -7.56 10.76 -3.53
CA ASP A 188 -7.60 9.92 -4.73
C ASP A 188 -8.92 10.12 -5.49
N LEU A 189 -10.05 10.07 -4.78
CA LEU A 189 -11.37 10.25 -5.40
C LEU A 189 -11.55 11.65 -5.98
N THR A 190 -11.03 12.68 -5.29
CA THR A 190 -11.06 14.07 -5.77
C THR A 190 -10.25 14.23 -7.06
N LEU A 191 -9.11 13.56 -7.17
CA LEU A 191 -8.27 13.59 -8.36
C LEU A 191 -8.92 12.85 -9.54
N LEU A 192 -9.49 11.66 -9.26
CA LEU A 192 -10.08 10.79 -10.28
C LEU A 192 -11.43 11.30 -10.79
N ARG A 193 -12.26 11.84 -9.90
CA ARG A 193 -13.64 12.26 -10.19
C ARG A 193 -14.00 13.56 -9.45
N PRO A 194 -13.47 14.72 -9.85
CA PRO A 194 -13.73 15.98 -9.17
C PRO A 194 -15.21 16.28 -9.04
N GLY A 195 -15.68 16.48 -7.81
CA GLY A 195 -17.08 16.83 -7.50
C GLY A 195 -18.06 15.66 -7.49
N ALA A 196 -17.60 14.43 -7.68
CA ALA A 196 -18.45 13.24 -7.51
C ALA A 196 -18.69 12.93 -6.02
N ASP A 197 -19.76 12.20 -5.74
CA ASP A 197 -20.05 11.71 -4.40
C ASP A 197 -19.12 10.53 -4.06
N ALA A 198 -18.28 10.72 -3.06
CA ALA A 198 -17.29 9.74 -2.64
C ALA A 198 -17.94 8.43 -2.14
N GLU A 199 -19.10 8.49 -1.46
CA GLU A 199 -19.81 7.29 -1.04
C GLU A 199 -20.35 6.51 -2.25
N ALA A 200 -20.94 7.20 -3.22
CA ALA A 200 -21.42 6.55 -4.44
C ALA A 200 -20.29 5.87 -5.21
N MET A 201 -19.11 6.49 -5.28
CA MET A 201 -17.94 5.89 -5.92
C MET A 201 -17.43 4.64 -5.16
N CYS A 202 -17.39 4.69 -3.83
CA CYS A 202 -17.02 3.52 -3.03
C CYS A 202 -18.00 2.36 -3.20
N ARG A 203 -19.29 2.65 -3.32
CA ARG A 203 -20.32 1.63 -3.59
C ARG A 203 -20.27 1.09 -5.01
N GLU A 204 -19.88 1.92 -6.00
CA GLU A 204 -19.59 1.45 -7.36
C GLU A 204 -18.46 0.43 -7.36
N LEU A 205 -17.37 0.71 -6.64
CA LEU A 205 -16.24 -0.22 -6.49
C LEU A 205 -16.62 -1.48 -5.72
N LEU A 206 -17.46 -1.36 -4.69
CA LEU A 206 -17.94 -2.51 -3.89
C LEU A 206 -18.82 -3.46 -4.73
N ALA A 207 -19.43 -2.99 -5.81
CA ALA A 207 -20.20 -3.81 -6.72
C ALA A 207 -19.32 -4.67 -7.66
N GLY A 208 -18.00 -4.66 -7.53
CA GLY A 208 -17.06 -5.51 -8.26
C GLY A 208 -17.25 -6.99 -7.91
N GLU A 209 -16.81 -7.88 -8.82
CA GLU A 209 -17.05 -9.34 -8.70
C GLU A 209 -16.43 -9.95 -7.44
N GLU A 210 -15.21 -9.51 -7.07
CA GLU A 210 -14.46 -10.05 -5.93
C GLU A 210 -14.52 -9.13 -4.71
N THR A 211 -14.98 -7.87 -4.86
CA THR A 211 -14.84 -6.86 -3.82
C THR A 211 -15.79 -7.10 -2.64
N GLU A 212 -15.22 -7.28 -1.46
CA GLU A 212 -15.97 -7.55 -0.23
C GLU A 212 -15.96 -6.37 0.75
N LEU A 213 -14.93 -5.52 0.69
CA LEU A 213 -14.79 -4.32 1.53
C LEU A 213 -14.08 -3.21 0.76
N VAL A 214 -14.68 -2.02 0.77
CA VAL A 214 -14.02 -0.78 0.32
C VAL A 214 -13.83 0.12 1.53
N VAL A 215 -12.62 0.69 1.69
CA VAL A 215 -12.30 1.61 2.77
C VAL A 215 -11.86 2.95 2.21
N LEU A 216 -12.55 4.01 2.62
CA LEU A 216 -12.22 5.39 2.28
C LEU A 216 -11.54 6.06 3.48
N THR A 217 -10.26 6.44 3.32
CA THR A 217 -9.56 7.27 4.31
C THR A 217 -9.82 8.75 4.06
N ARG A 218 -10.02 9.52 5.15
CA ARG A 218 -10.37 10.94 5.12
C ARG A 218 -9.43 11.77 6.00
N GLY A 219 -8.14 11.46 5.94
CA GLY A 219 -7.12 12.14 6.73
C GLY A 219 -7.48 12.27 8.21
N PRO A 220 -7.50 13.50 8.78
CA PRO A 220 -7.80 13.74 10.19
C PRO A 220 -9.24 13.37 10.60
N GLN A 221 -10.16 13.18 9.66
CA GLN A 221 -11.53 12.73 9.94
C GLN A 221 -11.62 11.20 10.13
N GLY A 222 -10.55 10.46 9.85
CA GLY A 222 -10.52 9.02 10.03
C GLY A 222 -10.84 8.26 8.77
N ALA A 223 -11.68 7.22 8.84
CA ALA A 223 -11.99 6.38 7.70
C ALA A 223 -13.40 5.78 7.76
N VAL A 224 -13.89 5.37 6.59
CA VAL A 224 -15.20 4.73 6.42
C VAL A 224 -15.02 3.41 5.70
N GLY A 225 -15.51 2.32 6.27
CA GLY A 225 -15.61 1.02 5.64
C GLY A 225 -17.01 0.81 5.04
N PHE A 226 -17.06 0.34 3.80
CA PHE A 226 -18.30 0.01 3.07
C PHE A 226 -18.34 -1.48 2.82
N THR A 227 -19.39 -2.13 3.30
CA THR A 227 -19.76 -3.52 3.00
C THR A 227 -21.11 -3.54 2.30
N ASP A 228 -21.56 -4.70 1.81
CA ASP A 228 -22.89 -4.85 1.18
C ASP A 228 -24.03 -4.41 2.11
N GLY A 229 -23.89 -4.64 3.42
CA GLY A 229 -24.93 -4.40 4.41
C GLY A 229 -24.77 -3.14 5.24
N ALA A 230 -23.57 -2.53 5.28
CA ALA A 230 -23.28 -1.47 6.24
C ALA A 230 -22.29 -0.41 5.74
N THR A 231 -22.33 0.73 6.44
CA THR A 231 -21.32 1.77 6.40
C THR A 231 -20.79 1.96 7.81
N VAL A 232 -19.50 1.73 8.02
CA VAL A 232 -18.85 1.81 9.33
C VAL A 232 -17.88 2.96 9.37
N GLU A 233 -18.19 4.00 10.11
CA GLU A 233 -17.36 5.19 10.28
C GLU A 233 -16.51 5.11 11.55
N VAL A 234 -15.22 5.45 11.46
CA VAL A 234 -14.26 5.49 12.56
C VAL A 234 -13.46 6.78 12.51
N ALA A 235 -13.53 7.57 13.56
CA ALA A 235 -12.78 8.83 13.68
C ALA A 235 -11.29 8.57 13.92
N ALA A 236 -10.44 9.47 13.43
CA ALA A 236 -9.02 9.46 13.76
C ALA A 236 -8.80 9.83 15.25
N PRO A 237 -7.87 9.19 15.96
CA PRO A 237 -7.50 9.61 17.30
C PRO A 237 -6.78 10.96 17.25
N PRO A 238 -6.88 11.78 18.30
CA PRO A 238 -6.05 12.98 18.43
C PRO A 238 -4.57 12.62 18.31
N THR A 239 -3.87 13.30 17.40
CA THR A 239 -2.47 13.00 17.10
C THR A 239 -1.68 14.30 16.92
N ASP A 240 -0.52 14.39 17.56
CA ASP A 240 0.45 15.46 17.28
C ASP A 240 1.17 15.11 15.96
N VAL A 241 0.67 15.67 14.87
CA VAL A 241 1.16 15.35 13.51
C VAL A 241 2.53 16.01 13.30
N VAL A 242 3.53 15.17 13.00
CA VAL A 242 4.89 15.57 12.61
C VAL A 242 5.05 15.48 11.09
N ASP A 243 4.54 14.39 10.49
CA ASP A 243 4.62 14.11 9.06
C ASP A 243 3.46 13.20 8.65
N THR A 244 2.97 13.31 7.43
CA THR A 244 1.88 12.46 6.91
C THR A 244 2.37 11.40 5.92
N VAL A 245 3.66 11.40 5.57
CA VAL A 245 4.26 10.44 4.65
C VAL A 245 4.11 9.01 5.17
N GLY A 246 3.60 8.12 4.33
CA GLY A 246 3.40 6.70 4.67
C GLY A 246 2.20 6.41 5.58
N ALA A 247 1.37 7.41 5.92
CA ALA A 247 0.18 7.19 6.76
C ALA A 247 -0.82 6.22 6.10
N GLY A 248 -1.08 6.41 4.79
CA GLY A 248 -1.93 5.52 3.99
C GLY A 248 -1.39 4.10 3.91
N ASP A 249 -0.07 3.98 3.72
CA ASP A 249 0.63 2.70 3.65
C ASP A 249 0.57 1.95 4.99
N SER A 250 0.78 2.68 6.09
CA SER A 250 0.66 2.15 7.45
C SER A 250 -0.77 1.76 7.82
N PHE A 251 -1.76 2.51 7.34
CA PHE A 251 -3.18 2.15 7.43
C PHE A 251 -3.45 0.82 6.74
N MET A 252 -3.01 0.66 5.48
CA MET A 252 -3.16 -0.57 4.71
C MET A 252 -2.46 -1.74 5.41
N ALA A 253 -1.21 -1.57 5.84
CA ALA A 253 -0.48 -2.59 6.57
C ALA A 253 -1.21 -3.02 7.87
N GLY A 254 -1.78 -2.06 8.60
CA GLY A 254 -2.59 -2.34 9.80
C GLY A 254 -3.82 -3.16 9.51
N MET A 255 -4.57 -2.86 8.43
CA MET A 255 -5.71 -3.69 8.03
C MET A 255 -5.29 -5.10 7.66
N LEU A 256 -4.28 -5.22 6.79
CA LEU A 256 -3.83 -6.51 6.31
C LEU A 256 -3.26 -7.40 7.43
N ALA A 257 -2.53 -6.81 8.39
CA ALA A 257 -2.03 -7.54 9.54
C ALA A 257 -3.15 -8.11 10.41
N LEU A 258 -4.22 -7.35 10.64
CA LEU A 258 -5.38 -7.82 11.38
C LEU A 258 -6.15 -8.91 10.64
N LEU A 259 -6.38 -8.73 9.35
CA LEU A 259 -7.05 -9.74 8.53
C LEU A 259 -6.23 -11.04 8.47
N TYR A 260 -4.89 -10.93 8.45
CA TYR A 260 -3.99 -12.07 8.53
C TYR A 260 -4.09 -12.76 9.89
N GLU A 261 -4.00 -12.01 10.99
CA GLU A 261 -4.13 -12.53 12.38
C GLU A 261 -5.48 -13.21 12.62
N TRP A 262 -6.56 -12.69 12.05
CA TRP A 262 -7.90 -13.26 12.18
C TRP A 262 -8.16 -14.45 11.24
N GLY A 263 -7.21 -14.80 10.38
CA GLY A 263 -7.35 -15.88 9.40
C GLY A 263 -8.28 -15.56 8.23
N VAL A 264 -8.71 -14.30 8.08
CA VAL A 264 -9.61 -13.86 6.99
C VAL A 264 -8.91 -13.95 5.64
N VAL A 265 -7.61 -13.61 5.60
CA VAL A 265 -6.80 -13.69 4.37
C VAL A 265 -6.78 -15.11 3.79
N SER A 266 -6.73 -16.13 4.64
CA SER A 266 -6.73 -17.54 4.26
C SER A 266 -8.13 -18.16 4.24
N GLY A 267 -9.17 -17.41 4.53
CA GLY A 267 -10.55 -17.89 4.69
C GLY A 267 -11.33 -18.11 3.39
N GLY A 268 -10.70 -17.81 2.24
CA GLY A 268 -11.37 -17.89 0.94
C GLY A 268 -12.37 -16.76 0.69
N GLN A 269 -13.03 -16.79 -0.48
CA GLN A 269 -14.06 -15.81 -0.85
C GLN A 269 -15.21 -15.81 0.16
N GLY A 270 -15.71 -14.62 0.50
CA GLY A 270 -16.76 -14.41 1.49
C GLY A 270 -16.29 -14.29 2.92
N ALA A 271 -15.01 -14.59 3.24
CA ALA A 271 -14.52 -14.49 4.61
C ALA A 271 -14.43 -13.05 5.11
N LEU A 272 -14.15 -12.09 4.24
CA LEU A 272 -14.11 -10.67 4.58
C LEU A 272 -15.53 -10.09 4.72
N SER A 273 -16.44 -10.43 3.82
CA SER A 273 -17.85 -10.01 3.89
C SER A 273 -18.63 -10.68 5.03
N ALA A 274 -18.12 -11.77 5.60
CA ALA A 274 -18.69 -12.41 6.80
C ALA A 274 -18.35 -11.65 8.10
N LEU A 275 -17.50 -10.64 8.08
CA LEU A 275 -17.24 -9.80 9.24
C LEU A 275 -18.48 -8.95 9.54
N ASP A 276 -18.92 -8.96 10.79
CA ASP A 276 -19.96 -8.07 11.26
C ASP A 276 -19.45 -6.61 11.40
N ASP A 277 -20.36 -5.68 11.61
CA ASP A 277 -20.07 -4.25 11.75
C ASP A 277 -19.05 -3.96 12.87
N ASP A 278 -19.09 -4.70 13.96
CA ASP A 278 -18.17 -4.52 15.08
C ASP A 278 -16.76 -4.97 14.69
N ARG A 279 -16.61 -6.07 13.96
CA ARG A 279 -15.34 -6.54 13.43
C ARG A 279 -14.78 -5.58 12.37
N VAL A 280 -15.61 -5.09 11.45
CA VAL A 280 -15.21 -4.06 10.48
C VAL A 280 -14.77 -2.78 11.22
N ARG A 281 -15.50 -2.37 12.27
CA ARG A 281 -15.11 -1.22 13.10
C ARG A 281 -13.75 -1.44 13.79
N LEU A 282 -13.50 -2.62 14.33
CA LEU A 282 -12.23 -2.96 14.95
C LEU A 282 -11.10 -2.96 13.92
N LEU A 283 -11.33 -3.50 12.72
CA LEU A 283 -10.37 -3.50 11.61
C LEU A 283 -9.95 -2.06 11.25
N VAL A 284 -10.93 -1.21 10.95
CA VAL A 284 -10.68 0.19 10.57
C VAL A 284 -10.04 0.96 11.74
N LYS A 285 -10.46 0.73 12.98
CA LYS A 285 -9.88 1.37 14.18
C LYS A 285 -8.41 0.98 14.36
N GLY A 286 -8.07 -0.29 14.14
CA GLY A 286 -6.69 -0.75 14.21
C GLY A 286 -5.81 -0.09 13.16
N ALA A 287 -6.30 0.02 11.94
CA ALA A 287 -5.63 0.68 10.83
C ALA A 287 -5.42 2.18 11.07
N VAL A 288 -6.46 2.89 11.53
CA VAL A 288 -6.37 4.31 11.90
C VAL A 288 -5.34 4.53 13.02
N THR A 289 -5.26 3.61 13.98
CA THR A 289 -4.27 3.68 15.08
C THR A 289 -2.83 3.54 14.55
N ALA A 290 -2.57 2.60 13.64
CA ALA A 290 -1.27 2.43 13.02
C ALA A 290 -0.86 3.68 12.21
N ALA A 291 -1.78 4.21 11.41
CA ALA A 291 -1.58 5.45 10.66
C ALA A 291 -1.27 6.66 11.56
N ALA A 292 -2.00 6.81 12.66
CA ALA A 292 -1.80 7.90 13.63
C ALA A 292 -0.42 7.86 14.28
N ILE A 293 0.08 6.67 14.62
CA ILE A 293 1.45 6.50 15.14
C ILE A 293 2.48 6.89 14.07
N THR A 294 2.27 6.51 12.81
CA THR A 294 3.14 6.92 11.70
C THR A 294 3.14 8.44 11.56
N CYS A 295 1.98 9.09 11.58
CA CYS A 295 1.85 10.55 11.50
C CYS A 295 2.58 11.29 12.64
N SER A 296 2.79 10.68 13.80
CA SER A 296 3.53 11.26 14.93
C SER A 296 5.06 11.21 14.77
N ARG A 297 5.56 10.73 13.64
CA ARG A 297 6.98 10.50 13.34
C ARG A 297 7.37 11.15 12.02
N ARG A 298 8.67 11.33 11.80
CA ARG A 298 9.19 11.82 10.52
C ARG A 298 9.32 10.67 9.53
N GLY A 299 8.86 10.88 8.30
CA GLY A 299 8.93 9.94 7.19
C GLY A 299 8.00 8.73 7.34
N ALA A 300 8.03 7.84 6.36
CA ALA A 300 7.24 6.61 6.34
C ALA A 300 7.77 5.59 7.37
N ASN A 301 7.45 5.80 8.64
CA ASN A 301 7.95 4.99 9.75
C ASN A 301 6.80 4.30 10.50
N PRO A 302 6.23 3.20 9.95
CA PRO A 302 5.13 2.46 10.55
C PRO A 302 5.50 1.86 11.90
N PRO A 303 4.54 1.69 12.82
CA PRO A 303 4.79 1.11 14.13
C PRO A 303 5.20 -0.36 14.04
N THR A 304 5.99 -0.79 15.02
CA THR A 304 6.16 -2.22 15.33
C THR A 304 4.98 -2.73 16.15
N ARG A 305 4.78 -4.05 16.18
CA ARG A 305 3.74 -4.69 17.02
C ARG A 305 3.80 -4.26 18.50
N ARG A 306 4.99 -4.02 19.03
CA ARG A 306 5.22 -3.64 20.44
C ARG A 306 4.83 -2.19 20.75
N GLU A 307 4.78 -1.33 19.74
CA GLU A 307 4.42 0.08 19.88
C GLU A 307 2.92 0.31 19.77
N LEU A 308 2.18 -0.70 19.28
CA LEU A 308 0.73 -0.66 19.27
C LEU A 308 0.16 -0.84 20.67
N PRO A 309 -0.98 -0.23 21.00
CA PRO A 309 -1.64 -0.43 22.30
C PRO A 309 -1.87 -1.92 22.58
N PRO A 310 -1.77 -2.38 23.85
CA PRO A 310 -2.05 -3.78 24.20
C PRO A 310 -3.47 -4.25 23.83
N THR A 311 -4.38 -3.30 23.66
CA THR A 311 -5.76 -3.49 23.19
C THR A 311 -5.89 -3.31 21.68
N TRP A 312 -4.78 -3.20 20.96
CA TRP A 312 -4.81 -3.15 19.49
C TRP A 312 -5.33 -4.48 18.98
N PRO A 313 -6.33 -4.39 18.15
CA PRO A 313 -7.54 -5.15 18.33
C PRO A 313 -7.31 -6.65 18.42
N ALA A 314 -7.08 -7.09 19.64
CA ALA A 314 -7.45 -8.43 20.04
C ALA A 314 -8.99 -8.42 20.04
N GLY A 315 -9.55 -8.86 18.95
CA GLY A 315 -10.99 -8.93 18.77
C GLY A 315 -11.68 -9.88 19.69
#